data_3ca7e0b64eeca680b3ed0f3c25bc4384
#
_entry.id   3ca7e0b64eeca680b3ed0f3c25bc4384
#
_cell.length_a   1.000
_cell.length_b   1.000
_cell.length_c   1.000
_cell.angle_alpha   90.00
_cell.angle_beta   90.00
_cell.angle_gamma   90.00
#
_symmetry.space_group_name_H-M   'P 1'
#
loop_
_entity.id
_entity.type
_entity.pdbx_description
1 polymer ?
#
loop_
_entity_poly.entity_id
_entity_poly.type
_entity_poly.pdbx_seq_one_letter_code
_entity_poly.pdbx_strand_id
1 'polypeptide(L)'
;MIITVASGKGGTGKTIIATSLALCLKKGIFIDADVEEPNAYIFLKPEIKEKKPVFLNIPLFNFKKCTSCGKCADFCQFKALAVIPGQVIFFAGLCHGCGGCRMVCESGAIEEGKRLIGEVQAGQINQLLDLEVFPPNKAFARHKDSFTGQRLIFRQGKLNPGEALAVPVVRAVKEDLPPKNSYPVVIIDAPPGTSCPVVEAINGSDYCLLVTEPTPFGLSDLKLAREIVKELKIPAGVVVNRVMAEDDLVEIRTYCQEENIPILAVFPFDRQIAYAYSKGIPLIYAYPEGIEVMQAILKQIKKEIN
;
A
#
# COMPACT_ATOMS: atom_id res chain seq x y z
N MET A 1 2.13 16.12 -2.62
CA MET A 1 1.41 15.25 -3.57
C MET A 1 1.55 13.81 -3.14
N ILE A 2 0.45 13.12 -2.98
CA ILE A 2 0.39 11.71 -2.58
C ILE A 2 -0.10 10.89 -3.78
N ILE A 3 0.72 9.98 -4.25
CA ILE A 3 0.41 9.06 -5.35
C ILE A 3 0.33 7.65 -4.76
N THR A 4 -0.83 7.01 -4.88
CA THR A 4 -0.96 5.59 -4.52
C THR A 4 -0.89 4.72 -5.76
N VAL A 5 -0.04 3.71 -5.75
CA VAL A 5 0.04 2.68 -6.77
C VAL A 5 -0.77 1.49 -6.30
N ALA A 6 -1.79 1.12 -7.07
CA ALA A 6 -2.75 0.07 -6.73
C ALA A 6 -2.98 -0.90 -7.89
N SER A 7 -3.54 -2.06 -7.61
CA SER A 7 -3.90 -3.06 -8.60
C SER A 7 -5.07 -3.92 -8.10
N GLY A 8 -5.95 -4.35 -8.99
CA GLY A 8 -7.08 -5.20 -8.64
C GLY A 8 -6.70 -6.62 -8.21
N LYS A 9 -5.45 -7.07 -8.47
CA LYS A 9 -4.93 -8.38 -8.03
C LYS A 9 -3.46 -8.32 -7.69
N GLY A 10 -2.94 -9.36 -7.02
CA GLY A 10 -1.51 -9.58 -6.81
C GLY A 10 -0.76 -9.93 -8.10
N GLY A 11 0.55 -9.68 -8.12
CA GLY A 11 1.44 -10.13 -9.19
C GLY A 11 1.51 -9.25 -10.43
N THR A 12 0.72 -8.17 -10.56
CA THR A 12 0.71 -7.26 -11.72
C THR A 12 1.99 -6.44 -11.90
N GLY A 13 2.89 -6.45 -10.93
CA GLY A 13 4.10 -5.62 -10.92
C GLY A 13 3.92 -4.26 -10.25
N LYS A 14 2.89 -4.09 -9.43
CA LYS A 14 2.60 -2.86 -8.66
C LYS A 14 3.82 -2.35 -7.89
N THR A 15 4.43 -3.20 -7.04
CA THR A 15 5.59 -2.84 -6.20
C THR A 15 6.82 -2.42 -7.01
N ILE A 16 7.12 -3.08 -8.15
CA ILE A 16 8.27 -2.68 -8.98
C ILE A 16 8.04 -1.31 -9.64
N ILE A 17 6.80 -1.00 -10.01
CA ILE A 17 6.43 0.33 -10.53
C ILE A 17 6.53 1.37 -9.41
N ALA A 18 5.94 1.10 -8.24
CA ALA A 18 5.94 2.01 -7.09
C ALA A 18 7.37 2.34 -6.62
N THR A 19 8.22 1.33 -6.45
CA THR A 19 9.62 1.51 -6.05
C THR A 19 10.44 2.26 -7.09
N SER A 20 10.21 1.99 -8.38
CA SER A 20 10.89 2.68 -9.48
C SER A 20 10.48 4.15 -9.59
N LEU A 21 9.19 4.48 -9.38
CA LEU A 21 8.74 5.86 -9.28
C LEU A 21 9.41 6.60 -8.12
N ALA A 22 9.48 5.96 -6.95
CA ALA A 22 10.12 6.56 -5.77
C ALA A 22 11.60 6.87 -6.02
N LEU A 23 12.33 5.96 -6.65
CA LEU A 23 13.74 6.14 -6.98
C LEU A 23 13.98 7.28 -7.98
N CYS A 24 12.99 7.68 -8.78
CA CYS A 24 13.09 8.85 -9.67
C CYS A 24 12.86 10.18 -8.94
N LEU A 25 12.57 10.19 -7.64
CA LEU A 25 12.39 11.40 -6.85
C LEU A 25 13.72 11.87 -6.26
N LYS A 26 13.98 13.19 -6.27
CA LYS A 26 15.11 13.77 -5.52
C LYS A 26 14.85 13.79 -4.01
N LYS A 27 13.60 14.02 -3.63
CA LYS A 27 13.16 14.07 -2.24
C LYS A 27 11.73 13.54 -2.17
N GLY A 28 11.47 12.59 -1.28
CA GLY A 28 10.16 11.98 -1.16
C GLY A 28 10.05 10.99 -0.03
N ILE A 29 8.86 10.43 0.11
CA ILE A 29 8.56 9.36 1.05
C ILE A 29 8.01 8.18 0.25
N PHE A 30 8.51 7.00 0.52
CA PHE A 30 7.93 5.75 0.06
C PHE A 30 7.24 5.05 1.22
N ILE A 31 6.00 4.60 1.01
CA ILE A 31 5.22 3.84 1.98
C ILE A 31 4.85 2.50 1.37
N ASP A 32 5.31 1.41 2.00
CA ASP A 32 4.80 0.07 1.74
C ASP A 32 3.60 -0.17 2.67
N ALA A 33 2.41 -0.12 2.08
CA ALA A 33 1.14 -0.35 2.76
C ALA A 33 0.60 -1.77 2.57
N ASP A 34 1.33 -2.65 1.87
CA ASP A 34 1.05 -4.08 1.83
C ASP A 34 1.54 -4.74 3.12
N VAL A 35 0.80 -4.49 4.20
CA VAL A 35 1.21 -4.82 5.57
C VAL A 35 1.23 -6.32 5.86
N GLU A 36 0.54 -7.13 5.05
CA GLU A 36 0.52 -8.59 5.16
C GLU A 36 1.79 -9.21 4.57
N GLU A 37 2.23 -8.70 3.41
CA GLU A 37 3.42 -9.17 2.69
C GLU A 37 4.30 -8.00 2.20
N PRO A 38 4.82 -7.15 3.12
CA PRO A 38 5.66 -6.02 2.72
C PRO A 38 6.93 -6.52 2.03
N ASN A 39 7.16 -6.06 0.81
CA ASN A 39 8.26 -6.56 -0.03
C ASN A 39 9.06 -5.45 -0.73
N ALA A 40 8.64 -4.18 -0.63
CA ALA A 40 9.36 -3.07 -1.25
C ALA A 40 10.78 -2.88 -0.69
N TYR A 41 11.04 -3.31 0.55
CA TYR A 41 12.37 -3.25 1.15
C TYR A 41 13.43 -4.07 0.37
N ILE A 42 13.00 -5.10 -0.37
CA ILE A 42 13.88 -5.93 -1.20
C ILE A 42 14.49 -5.08 -2.32
N PHE A 43 13.72 -4.16 -2.90
CA PHE A 43 14.13 -3.28 -3.98
C PHE A 43 14.83 -2.01 -3.49
N LEU A 44 14.35 -1.44 -2.40
CA LEU A 44 14.81 -0.14 -1.90
C LEU A 44 15.92 -0.23 -0.86
N LYS A 45 16.14 -1.40 -0.27
CA LYS A 45 17.19 -1.71 0.74
C LYS A 45 17.35 -0.60 1.78
N PRO A 46 16.27 -0.22 2.48
CA PRO A 46 16.32 0.88 3.43
C PRO A 46 17.12 0.51 4.68
N GLU A 47 17.81 1.48 5.25
CA GLU A 47 18.35 1.39 6.60
C GLU A 47 17.23 1.72 7.59
N ILE A 48 16.65 0.69 8.23
CA ILE A 48 15.57 0.87 9.22
C ILE A 48 16.16 1.43 10.51
N LYS A 49 15.64 2.58 10.97
CA LYS A 49 16.10 3.31 12.17
C LYS A 49 15.10 3.30 13.30
N GLU A 50 13.83 3.12 13.00
CA GLU A 50 12.74 3.22 13.96
C GLU A 50 11.72 2.10 13.75
N LYS A 51 11.18 1.59 14.87
CA LYS A 51 10.05 0.66 14.90
C LYS A 51 9.06 1.12 15.93
N LYS A 52 7.80 1.28 15.52
CA LYS A 52 6.69 1.68 16.39
C LYS A 52 5.66 0.56 16.44
N PRO A 53 5.28 0.04 17.62
CA PRO A 53 4.24 -0.96 17.74
C PRO A 53 2.87 -0.36 17.39
N VAL A 54 2.02 -1.15 16.73
CA VAL A 54 0.62 -0.81 16.42
C VAL A 54 -0.28 -1.66 17.29
N PHE A 55 -1.18 -0.99 18.01
CA PHE A 55 -2.10 -1.63 18.94
C PHE A 55 -3.55 -1.48 18.46
N LEU A 56 -4.34 -2.52 18.71
CA LEU A 56 -5.78 -2.48 18.64
C LEU A 56 -6.34 -2.31 20.06
N ASN A 57 -7.29 -1.41 20.23
CA ASN A 57 -8.00 -1.28 21.50
C ASN A 57 -8.93 -2.48 21.69
N ILE A 58 -8.87 -3.13 22.85
CA ILE A 58 -9.67 -4.28 23.20
C ILE A 58 -10.34 -4.09 24.55
N PRO A 59 -11.49 -4.75 24.84
CA PRO A 59 -12.10 -4.71 26.17
C PRO A 59 -11.28 -5.51 27.19
N LEU A 60 -11.12 -4.95 28.38
CA LEU A 60 -10.67 -5.63 29.59
C LEU A 60 -11.86 -5.69 30.57
N PHE A 61 -12.15 -6.86 31.14
CA PHE A 61 -13.30 -7.08 31.98
C PHE A 61 -12.93 -7.08 33.45
N ASN A 62 -13.56 -6.19 34.22
CA ASN A 62 -13.55 -6.22 35.68
C ASN A 62 -14.72 -7.08 36.17
N PHE A 63 -14.46 -8.37 36.48
CA PHE A 63 -15.50 -9.32 36.90
C PHE A 63 -16.13 -8.98 38.23
N LYS A 64 -15.50 -8.14 39.09
CA LYS A 64 -16.12 -7.68 40.34
C LYS A 64 -17.25 -6.68 40.09
N LYS A 65 -17.22 -5.95 38.98
CA LYS A 65 -18.27 -5.00 38.58
C LYS A 65 -19.26 -5.60 37.58
N CYS A 66 -18.90 -6.72 36.96
CA CYS A 66 -19.70 -7.34 35.91
C CYS A 66 -20.93 -8.03 36.48
N THR A 67 -22.12 -7.66 36.00
CA THR A 67 -23.39 -8.28 36.38
C THR A 67 -23.82 -9.43 35.47
N SER A 68 -23.01 -9.78 34.49
CA SER A 68 -23.29 -10.79 33.44
C SER A 68 -24.62 -10.56 32.69
N CYS A 69 -25.03 -9.30 32.51
CA CYS A 69 -26.31 -8.92 31.92
C CYS A 69 -26.42 -9.19 30.40
N GLY A 70 -25.33 -9.55 29.71
CA GLY A 70 -25.33 -9.91 28.29
C GLY A 70 -25.27 -8.74 27.29
N LYS A 71 -25.57 -7.49 27.67
CA LYS A 71 -25.67 -6.32 26.76
C LYS A 71 -24.46 -6.14 25.87
N CYS A 72 -23.24 -6.38 26.35
CA CYS A 72 -22.01 -6.27 25.58
C CYS A 72 -21.89 -7.33 24.46
N ALA A 73 -22.35 -8.56 24.71
CA ALA A 73 -22.37 -9.64 23.75
C ALA A 73 -23.45 -9.41 22.67
N ASP A 74 -24.66 -8.98 23.09
CA ASP A 74 -25.77 -8.67 22.17
C ASP A 74 -25.42 -7.54 21.24
N PHE A 75 -24.72 -6.50 21.72
CA PHE A 75 -24.25 -5.36 20.93
C PHE A 75 -23.16 -5.74 19.93
N CYS A 76 -22.33 -6.75 20.23
CA CYS A 76 -21.14 -7.06 19.44
C CYS A 76 -21.50 -7.66 18.07
N GLN A 77 -21.42 -6.87 17.03
CA GLN A 77 -21.65 -7.30 15.63
C GLN A 77 -20.67 -8.38 15.18
N PHE A 78 -19.45 -8.37 15.73
CA PHE A 78 -18.37 -9.30 15.37
C PHE A 78 -18.41 -10.61 16.17
N LYS A 79 -19.40 -10.75 17.07
CA LYS A 79 -19.53 -11.93 17.94
C LYS A 79 -18.25 -12.27 18.72
N ALA A 80 -17.46 -11.24 19.05
CA ALA A 80 -16.23 -11.36 19.82
C ALA A 80 -16.47 -11.60 21.33
N LEU A 81 -17.73 -11.59 21.77
CA LEU A 81 -18.12 -11.76 23.16
C LEU A 81 -19.24 -12.80 23.28
N ALA A 82 -19.11 -13.66 24.28
CA ALA A 82 -20.19 -14.54 24.75
C ALA A 82 -20.33 -14.38 26.27
N VAL A 83 -21.54 -14.47 26.76
CA VAL A 83 -21.83 -14.38 28.21
C VAL A 83 -22.45 -15.68 28.67
N ILE A 84 -21.86 -16.26 29.70
CA ILE A 84 -22.40 -17.39 30.47
C ILE A 84 -22.61 -16.94 31.91
N PRO A 85 -23.39 -17.65 32.72
CA PRO A 85 -23.64 -17.26 34.10
C PRO A 85 -22.32 -16.99 34.87
N GLY A 86 -22.15 -15.75 35.34
CA GLY A 86 -20.97 -15.31 36.10
C GLY A 86 -19.70 -15.02 35.28
N GLN A 87 -19.72 -15.18 33.97
CA GLN A 87 -18.52 -15.00 33.18
C GLN A 87 -18.79 -14.40 31.77
N VAL A 88 -17.89 -13.55 31.31
CA VAL A 88 -17.79 -13.09 29.90
C VAL A 88 -16.61 -13.78 29.24
N ILE A 89 -16.86 -14.45 28.12
CA ILE A 89 -15.83 -15.05 27.26
C ILE A 89 -15.50 -14.04 26.16
N PHE A 90 -14.23 -13.71 26.02
CA PHE A 90 -13.73 -12.78 25.01
C PHE A 90 -12.85 -13.49 23.97
N PHE A 91 -13.25 -13.40 22.71
CA PHE A 91 -12.53 -13.91 21.56
C PHE A 91 -11.73 -12.77 20.94
N ALA A 92 -10.49 -12.59 21.38
CA ALA A 92 -9.65 -11.47 20.99
C ALA A 92 -9.41 -11.38 19.46
N GLY A 93 -9.30 -12.54 18.78
CA GLY A 93 -9.12 -12.62 17.32
C GLY A 93 -10.32 -12.12 16.51
N LEU A 94 -11.52 -12.09 17.10
CA LEU A 94 -12.74 -11.57 16.45
C LEU A 94 -13.00 -10.09 16.79
N CYS A 95 -12.24 -9.50 17.71
CA CYS A 95 -12.46 -8.14 18.16
C CYS A 95 -11.90 -7.12 17.18
N HIS A 96 -12.75 -6.23 16.68
CA HIS A 96 -12.40 -5.13 15.77
C HIS A 96 -12.04 -3.81 16.47
N GLY A 97 -11.97 -3.79 17.81
CA GLY A 97 -11.54 -2.60 18.57
C GLY A 97 -12.51 -1.42 18.55
N CYS A 98 -13.78 -1.64 18.22
CA CYS A 98 -14.77 -0.56 18.04
C CYS A 98 -15.19 0.14 19.35
N GLY A 99 -14.89 -0.44 20.52
CA GLY A 99 -15.24 0.12 21.82
C GLY A 99 -16.72 0.05 22.22
N GLY A 100 -17.63 -0.42 21.35
CA GLY A 100 -19.06 -0.42 21.56
C GLY A 100 -19.51 -1.20 22.81
N CYS A 101 -18.86 -2.33 23.13
CA CYS A 101 -19.13 -3.09 24.32
C CYS A 101 -18.90 -2.29 25.63
N ARG A 102 -17.92 -1.38 25.64
CA ARG A 102 -17.68 -0.49 26.78
C ARG A 102 -18.79 0.56 26.90
N MET A 103 -19.27 1.09 25.77
CA MET A 103 -20.32 2.12 25.76
C MET A 103 -21.65 1.62 26.29
N VAL A 104 -22.00 0.34 26.05
CA VAL A 104 -23.27 -0.27 26.51
C VAL A 104 -23.17 -0.90 27.90
N CYS A 105 -22.01 -0.84 28.57
CA CYS A 105 -21.79 -1.44 29.87
C CYS A 105 -22.19 -0.48 30.99
N GLU A 106 -23.45 -0.57 31.48
CA GLU A 106 -23.99 0.30 32.52
C GLU A 106 -23.28 0.14 33.88
N SER A 107 -22.74 -1.05 34.18
CA SER A 107 -22.00 -1.29 35.42
C SER A 107 -20.56 -0.75 35.39
N GLY A 108 -20.09 -0.22 34.22
CA GLY A 108 -18.73 0.22 34.08
C GLY A 108 -17.66 -0.87 34.25
N ALA A 109 -18.05 -2.13 33.98
CA ALA A 109 -17.19 -3.29 34.17
C ALA A 109 -16.18 -3.49 33.01
N ILE A 110 -16.24 -2.69 31.91
CA ILE A 110 -15.38 -2.84 30.77
C ILE A 110 -14.43 -1.64 30.66
N GLU A 111 -13.15 -1.89 30.79
CA GLU A 111 -12.06 -0.94 30.63
C GLU A 111 -11.41 -1.14 29.26
N GLU A 112 -10.57 -0.18 28.85
CA GLU A 112 -9.84 -0.24 27.58
C GLU A 112 -8.46 -0.86 27.80
N GLY A 113 -8.18 -1.92 27.06
CA GLY A 113 -6.87 -2.53 26.97
C GLY A 113 -6.30 -2.41 25.56
N LYS A 114 -5.10 -2.94 25.36
CA LYS A 114 -4.40 -2.90 24.08
C LYS A 114 -3.89 -4.28 23.68
N ARG A 115 -4.06 -4.65 22.42
CA ARG A 115 -3.50 -5.86 21.82
C ARG A 115 -2.55 -5.45 20.69
N LEU A 116 -1.32 -5.94 20.75
CA LEU A 116 -0.33 -5.70 19.68
C LEU A 116 -0.74 -6.46 18.43
N ILE A 117 -0.91 -5.75 17.32
CA ILE A 117 -1.35 -6.33 16.04
C ILE A 117 -0.30 -6.20 14.93
N GLY A 118 0.71 -5.38 15.10
CA GLY A 118 1.76 -5.16 14.11
C GLY A 118 2.71 -4.06 14.52
N GLU A 119 3.52 -3.63 13.57
CA GLU A 119 4.46 -2.53 13.74
C GLU A 119 4.58 -1.67 12.48
N VAL A 120 4.97 -0.42 12.65
CA VAL A 120 5.45 0.47 11.59
C VAL A 120 6.96 0.56 11.71
N GLN A 121 7.66 0.31 10.62
CA GLN A 121 9.09 0.49 10.49
C GLN A 121 9.38 1.71 9.63
N ALA A 122 10.35 2.54 10.04
CA ALA A 122 10.78 3.72 9.30
C ALA A 122 12.30 3.77 9.17
N GLY A 123 12.77 4.32 8.04
CA GLY A 123 14.19 4.40 7.75
C GLY A 123 14.49 5.31 6.58
N GLN A 124 15.70 5.22 6.06
CA GLN A 124 16.17 6.01 4.94
C GLN A 124 16.68 5.10 3.83
N ILE A 125 16.41 5.51 2.59
CA ILE A 125 16.98 4.89 1.41
C ILE A 125 18.26 5.67 1.10
N ASN A 126 19.40 5.08 1.46
CA ASN A 126 20.69 5.79 1.43
C ASN A 126 21.50 5.55 0.16
N GLN A 127 21.08 4.64 -0.75
CA GLN A 127 21.99 4.20 -1.81
C GLN A 127 21.33 4.04 -3.18
N LEU A 128 22.05 4.55 -4.16
CA LEU A 128 22.29 3.84 -5.42
C LEU A 128 22.73 2.42 -5.07
N LEU A 129 21.89 1.45 -5.38
CA LEU A 129 22.17 0.02 -5.19
C LEU A 129 23.58 -0.29 -5.70
N ASP A 130 24.33 -1.11 -4.94
CA ASP A 130 25.65 -1.61 -5.38
C ASP A 130 25.55 -2.17 -6.80
N LEU A 131 26.04 -1.39 -7.75
CA LEU A 131 25.95 -1.66 -9.18
C LEU A 131 26.84 -2.81 -9.63
N GLU A 132 27.62 -3.39 -8.68
CA GLU A 132 28.48 -4.56 -8.93
C GLU A 132 27.70 -5.83 -9.24
N VAL A 133 26.44 -5.92 -8.77
CA VAL A 133 25.61 -7.14 -8.94
C VAL A 133 24.87 -7.17 -10.28
N PHE A 134 24.66 -6.01 -10.90
CA PHE A 134 24.00 -5.91 -12.21
C PHE A 134 24.59 -4.73 -12.99
N PRO A 135 25.20 -4.97 -14.16
CA PRO A 135 25.70 -3.86 -14.95
C PRO A 135 24.52 -2.95 -15.33
N PRO A 136 24.53 -1.68 -14.91
CA PRO A 136 23.43 -0.79 -15.21
C PRO A 136 23.30 -0.65 -16.72
N ASN A 137 22.06 -0.57 -17.21
CA ASN A 137 21.84 -0.29 -18.62
C ASN A 137 22.46 1.07 -19.01
N LYS A 138 22.66 1.29 -20.32
CA LYS A 138 23.28 2.53 -20.85
C LYS A 138 22.51 3.79 -20.46
N ALA A 139 21.17 3.69 -20.29
CA ALA A 139 20.33 4.82 -19.87
C ALA A 139 20.60 5.18 -18.40
N PHE A 140 20.69 4.18 -17.51
CA PHE A 140 21.05 4.44 -16.12
C PHE A 140 22.42 5.16 -16.00
N ALA A 141 23.41 4.73 -16.77
CA ALA A 141 24.73 5.37 -16.76
C ALA A 141 24.67 6.87 -17.12
N ARG A 142 23.76 7.27 -18.02
CA ARG A 142 23.54 8.68 -18.40
C ARG A 142 22.88 9.50 -17.28
N HIS A 143 22.07 8.87 -16.43
CA HIS A 143 21.30 9.53 -15.38
C HIS A 143 21.89 9.35 -13.97
N LYS A 144 23.08 8.75 -13.84
CA LYS A 144 23.73 8.48 -12.55
C LYS A 144 23.76 9.71 -11.63
N ASP A 145 24.08 10.88 -12.17
CA ASP A 145 24.15 12.14 -11.43
C ASP A 145 22.77 12.62 -10.92
N SER A 146 21.68 12.18 -11.56
CA SER A 146 20.31 12.51 -11.12
C SER A 146 19.95 11.90 -9.78
N PHE A 147 20.64 10.84 -9.37
CA PHE A 147 20.42 10.14 -8.11
C PHE A 147 21.31 10.64 -6.97
N THR A 148 22.30 11.49 -7.29
CA THR A 148 23.19 12.06 -6.27
C THR A 148 22.43 13.01 -5.35
N GLY A 149 22.60 12.84 -4.04
CA GLY A 149 21.96 13.70 -3.02
C GLY A 149 20.47 13.42 -2.81
N GLN A 150 19.96 12.28 -3.24
CA GLN A 150 18.58 11.87 -2.94
C GLN A 150 18.35 11.78 -1.43
N ARG A 151 17.12 12.19 -1.02
CA ARG A 151 16.65 12.09 0.37
C ARG A 151 15.29 11.40 0.34
N LEU A 152 15.31 10.09 0.41
CA LEU A 152 14.11 9.27 0.40
C LEU A 152 13.90 8.65 1.77
N ILE A 153 12.74 8.89 2.37
CA ILE A 153 12.29 8.21 3.59
C ILE A 153 11.53 6.96 3.16
N PHE A 154 11.80 5.86 3.83
CA PHE A 154 11.08 4.62 3.71
C PHE A 154 10.21 4.37 4.93
N ARG A 155 8.98 3.94 4.71
CA ARG A 155 8.08 3.45 5.76
C ARG A 155 7.42 2.17 5.28
N GLN A 156 7.25 1.20 6.19
CA GLN A 156 6.44 0.02 5.93
C GLN A 156 5.62 -0.35 7.14
N GLY A 157 4.39 -0.82 6.90
CA GLY A 157 3.60 -1.51 7.91
C GLY A 157 3.90 -3.00 7.88
N LYS A 158 3.88 -3.65 9.04
CA LYS A 158 4.02 -5.09 9.15
C LYS A 158 3.00 -5.64 10.13
N LEU A 159 2.08 -6.43 9.60
CA LEU A 159 1.06 -7.12 10.39
C LEU A 159 1.68 -8.34 11.10
N ASN A 160 1.24 -8.62 12.31
CA ASN A 160 1.68 -9.83 13.00
C ASN A 160 1.13 -11.08 12.31
N PRO A 161 1.88 -12.18 12.24
CA PRO A 161 1.38 -13.43 11.68
C PRO A 161 0.10 -13.90 12.37
N GLY A 162 -0.90 -14.28 11.57
CA GLY A 162 -2.21 -14.73 12.06
C GLY A 162 -3.18 -13.61 12.50
N GLU A 163 -2.80 -12.34 12.34
CA GLU A 163 -3.70 -11.21 12.58
C GLU A 163 -4.56 -10.95 11.33
N ALA A 164 -5.87 -10.77 11.53
CA ALA A 164 -6.81 -10.56 10.43
C ALA A 164 -7.07 -9.08 10.11
N LEU A 165 -6.67 -8.15 10.99
CA LEU A 165 -7.03 -6.74 10.90
C LEU A 165 -5.87 -5.89 10.35
N ALA A 166 -5.73 -5.84 9.02
CA ALA A 166 -4.71 -5.07 8.33
C ALA A 166 -4.95 -3.54 8.37
N VAL A 167 -6.21 -3.09 8.31
CA VAL A 167 -6.58 -1.66 8.19
C VAL A 167 -5.93 -0.76 9.27
N PRO A 168 -5.91 -1.11 10.57
CA PRO A 168 -5.26 -0.26 11.57
C PRO A 168 -3.75 -0.09 11.33
N VAL A 169 -3.07 -1.11 10.78
CA VAL A 169 -1.64 -1.04 10.46
C VAL A 169 -1.41 -0.21 9.20
N VAL A 170 -2.28 -0.33 8.17
CA VAL A 170 -2.26 0.54 6.97
C VAL A 170 -2.46 1.99 7.37
N ARG A 171 -3.39 2.28 8.29
CA ARG A 171 -3.61 3.63 8.82
C ARG A 171 -2.38 4.14 9.56
N ALA A 172 -1.82 3.35 10.45
CA ALA A 172 -0.65 3.73 11.24
C ALA A 172 0.59 4.02 10.38
N VAL A 173 0.81 3.28 9.29
CA VAL A 173 1.95 3.55 8.39
C VAL A 173 1.78 4.86 7.61
N LYS A 174 0.55 5.32 7.40
CA LYS A 174 0.21 6.60 6.75
C LYS A 174 0.15 7.79 7.72
N GLU A 175 0.06 7.53 9.03
CA GLU A 175 0.08 8.58 10.06
C GLU A 175 1.48 9.21 10.21
N ASP A 176 1.55 10.36 10.88
CA ASP A 176 2.80 11.07 11.17
C ASP A 176 3.64 11.40 9.93
N LEU A 177 2.99 11.63 8.78
CA LEU A 177 3.69 12.15 7.62
C LEU A 177 4.17 13.58 7.92
N PRO A 178 5.42 13.91 7.55
CA PRO A 178 5.92 15.27 7.70
C PRO A 178 5.03 16.25 6.93
N PRO A 179 5.00 17.53 7.30
CA PRO A 179 4.21 18.55 6.61
C PRO A 179 4.42 18.49 5.09
N LYS A 180 3.34 18.66 4.31
CA LYS A 180 3.37 18.55 2.83
C LYS A 180 4.51 19.34 2.18
N ASN A 181 4.90 20.49 2.77
CA ASN A 181 5.99 21.32 2.25
C ASN A 181 7.39 20.74 2.49
N SER A 182 7.54 19.76 3.37
CA SER A 182 8.83 19.14 3.68
C SER A 182 9.21 18.05 2.66
N TYR A 183 8.21 17.33 2.12
CA TYR A 183 8.39 16.28 1.10
C TYR A 183 7.37 16.48 -0.02
N PRO A 184 7.82 16.85 -1.21
CA PRO A 184 6.93 17.21 -2.32
C PRO A 184 6.12 16.03 -2.85
N VAL A 185 6.61 14.79 -2.71
CA VAL A 185 5.97 13.59 -3.24
C VAL A 185 6.02 12.45 -2.21
N VAL A 186 4.89 11.80 -2.03
CA VAL A 186 4.73 10.54 -1.30
C VAL A 186 4.25 9.48 -2.28
N ILE A 187 4.93 8.35 -2.37
CA ILE A 187 4.50 7.17 -3.14
C ILE A 187 4.04 6.12 -2.15
N ILE A 188 2.81 5.63 -2.33
CA ILE A 188 2.24 4.55 -1.52
C ILE A 188 2.08 3.31 -2.40
N ASP A 189 2.71 2.20 -2.02
CA ASP A 189 2.44 0.89 -2.59
C ASP A 189 1.29 0.25 -1.81
N ALA A 190 0.10 0.16 -2.42
CA ALA A 190 -1.10 -0.35 -1.77
C ALA A 190 -1.07 -1.89 -1.69
N PRO A 191 -1.83 -2.53 -0.79
CA PRO A 191 -2.08 -3.96 -0.88
C PRO A 191 -2.75 -4.33 -2.21
N PRO A 192 -2.66 -5.59 -2.66
CA PRO A 192 -3.38 -6.05 -3.85
C PRO A 192 -4.88 -6.20 -3.59
N GLY A 193 -5.67 -6.14 -4.66
CA GLY A 193 -7.11 -6.41 -4.61
C GLY A 193 -7.97 -5.17 -4.40
N THR A 194 -9.17 -5.38 -3.82
CA THR A 194 -10.21 -4.34 -3.68
C THR A 194 -10.82 -4.30 -2.27
N SER A 195 -10.11 -4.86 -1.30
CA SER A 195 -10.55 -4.97 0.10
C SER A 195 -10.35 -3.68 0.92
N CYS A 196 -10.86 -3.65 2.15
CA CYS A 196 -10.76 -2.48 3.03
C CYS A 196 -9.33 -1.94 3.20
N PRO A 197 -8.26 -2.75 3.33
CA PRO A 197 -6.89 -2.25 3.38
C PRO A 197 -6.48 -1.45 2.12
N VAL A 198 -6.96 -1.85 0.93
CA VAL A 198 -6.71 -1.12 -0.33
C VAL A 198 -7.41 0.23 -0.30
N VAL A 199 -8.68 0.26 0.10
CA VAL A 199 -9.45 1.51 0.25
C VAL A 199 -8.75 2.46 1.23
N GLU A 200 -8.29 1.95 2.38
CA GLU A 200 -7.55 2.75 3.37
C GLU A 200 -6.20 3.25 2.80
N ALA A 201 -5.50 2.44 2.01
CA ALA A 201 -4.25 2.85 1.36
C ALA A 201 -4.47 3.99 0.35
N ILE A 202 -5.55 3.91 -0.46
CA ILE A 202 -5.88 4.89 -1.51
C ILE A 202 -6.49 6.16 -0.90
N ASN A 203 -7.28 6.05 0.16
CA ASN A 203 -7.99 7.19 0.75
C ASN A 203 -7.04 8.34 1.11
N GLY A 204 -7.40 9.56 0.69
CA GLY A 204 -6.60 10.77 0.90
C GLY A 204 -5.41 10.94 -0.04
N SER A 205 -5.31 10.13 -1.11
CA SER A 205 -4.33 10.33 -2.19
C SER A 205 -4.77 11.46 -3.12
N ASP A 206 -3.79 12.15 -3.69
CA ASP A 206 -4.04 13.15 -4.74
C ASP A 206 -4.20 12.48 -6.12
N TYR A 207 -3.65 11.27 -6.28
CA TYR A 207 -3.72 10.49 -7.53
C TYR A 207 -3.59 9.00 -7.26
N CYS A 208 -4.28 8.15 -8.05
CA CYS A 208 -4.14 6.70 -8.01
C CYS A 208 -3.59 6.17 -9.34
N LEU A 209 -2.44 5.51 -9.32
CA LEU A 209 -1.86 4.82 -10.46
C LEU A 209 -2.26 3.35 -10.43
N LEU A 210 -3.15 2.95 -11.35
CA LEU A 210 -3.64 1.59 -11.46
C LEU A 210 -2.71 0.75 -12.35
N VAL A 211 -2.16 -0.33 -11.81
CA VAL A 211 -1.28 -1.24 -12.56
C VAL A 211 -2.04 -2.50 -12.92
N THR A 212 -2.07 -2.82 -14.20
CA THR A 212 -2.75 -4.01 -14.72
C THR A 212 -1.91 -4.77 -15.75
N GLU A 213 -2.39 -5.94 -16.17
CA GLU A 213 -1.83 -6.76 -17.23
C GLU A 213 -2.84 -6.89 -18.37
N PRO A 214 -2.41 -7.09 -19.63
CA PRO A 214 -3.27 -7.19 -20.79
C PRO A 214 -3.87 -8.60 -20.89
N THR A 215 -4.65 -8.99 -19.90
CA THR A 215 -5.37 -10.27 -19.86
C THR A 215 -6.84 -10.01 -19.53
N PRO A 216 -7.78 -10.90 -19.92
CA PRO A 216 -9.18 -10.75 -19.54
C PRO A 216 -9.40 -10.59 -18.04
N PHE A 217 -8.65 -11.34 -17.21
CA PHE A 217 -8.66 -11.18 -15.74
C PHE A 217 -8.08 -9.84 -15.32
N GLY A 218 -6.97 -9.39 -15.93
CA GLY A 218 -6.37 -8.10 -15.65
C GLY A 218 -7.30 -6.93 -15.94
N LEU A 219 -8.08 -7.00 -17.03
CA LEU A 219 -9.11 -6.02 -17.35
C LEU A 219 -10.26 -6.04 -16.34
N SER A 220 -10.74 -7.23 -15.95
CA SER A 220 -11.79 -7.36 -14.93
C SER A 220 -11.34 -6.75 -13.60
N ASP A 221 -10.13 -7.05 -13.16
CA ASP A 221 -9.55 -6.53 -11.93
C ASP A 221 -9.31 -5.01 -11.99
N LEU A 222 -8.92 -4.49 -13.16
CA LEU A 222 -8.79 -3.05 -13.40
C LEU A 222 -10.13 -2.34 -13.23
N LYS A 223 -11.22 -2.90 -13.77
CA LYS A 223 -12.59 -2.36 -13.63
C LYS A 223 -12.97 -2.23 -12.16
N LEU A 224 -12.77 -3.29 -11.37
CA LEU A 224 -13.08 -3.27 -9.93
C LEU A 224 -12.24 -2.24 -9.16
N ALA A 225 -10.94 -2.17 -9.44
CA ALA A 225 -10.06 -1.19 -8.80
C ALA A 225 -10.44 0.25 -9.19
N ARG A 226 -10.85 0.46 -10.46
CA ARG A 226 -11.32 1.76 -10.94
C ARG A 226 -12.58 2.23 -10.23
N GLU A 227 -13.53 1.35 -9.96
CA GLU A 227 -14.75 1.69 -9.23
C GLU A 227 -14.44 2.24 -7.84
N ILE A 228 -13.51 1.61 -7.10
CA ILE A 228 -13.07 2.10 -5.78
C ILE A 228 -12.51 3.52 -5.90
N VAL A 229 -11.61 3.74 -6.85
CA VAL A 229 -10.97 5.05 -7.03
C VAL A 229 -11.98 6.12 -7.43
N LYS A 230 -12.99 5.74 -8.23
CA LYS A 230 -14.11 6.60 -8.66
C LYS A 230 -15.01 7.00 -7.48
N GLU A 231 -15.37 6.04 -6.62
CA GLU A 231 -16.13 6.30 -5.39
C GLU A 231 -15.37 7.23 -4.43
N LEU A 232 -14.05 7.07 -4.34
CA LEU A 232 -13.19 7.96 -3.54
C LEU A 232 -12.95 9.32 -4.20
N LYS A 233 -13.43 9.54 -5.44
CA LYS A 233 -13.29 10.77 -6.23
C LYS A 233 -11.82 11.18 -6.43
N ILE A 234 -10.94 10.20 -6.60
CA ILE A 234 -9.52 10.42 -6.81
C ILE A 234 -9.21 10.29 -8.31
N PRO A 235 -8.49 11.23 -8.93
CA PRO A 235 -8.05 11.10 -10.31
C PRO A 235 -7.11 9.89 -10.47
N ALA A 236 -7.19 9.22 -11.63
CA ALA A 236 -6.44 8.01 -11.86
C ALA A 236 -5.87 7.92 -13.27
N GLY A 237 -4.78 7.16 -13.40
CA GLY A 237 -4.21 6.72 -14.67
C GLY A 237 -3.82 5.26 -14.61
N VAL A 238 -3.57 4.67 -15.77
CA VAL A 238 -3.30 3.24 -15.92
C VAL A 238 -1.87 3.03 -16.40
N VAL A 239 -1.20 2.04 -15.82
CA VAL A 239 0.03 1.43 -16.36
C VAL A 239 -0.30 0.01 -16.75
N VAL A 240 -0.05 -0.34 -18.01
CA VAL A 240 -0.22 -1.70 -18.51
C VAL A 240 1.14 -2.38 -18.52
N ASN A 241 1.28 -3.44 -17.76
CA ASN A 241 2.53 -4.19 -17.61
C ASN A 241 2.47 -5.54 -18.34
N ARG A 242 3.62 -6.06 -18.76
CA ARG A 242 3.78 -7.39 -19.39
C ARG A 242 3.03 -7.54 -20.72
N VAL A 243 3.06 -6.52 -21.55
CA VAL A 243 2.47 -6.56 -22.90
C VAL A 243 3.35 -7.38 -23.83
N MET A 244 2.80 -8.40 -24.49
CA MET A 244 3.53 -9.24 -25.45
C MET A 244 3.34 -8.76 -26.88
N ALA A 245 2.13 -8.30 -27.23
CA ALA A 245 1.80 -7.77 -28.54
C ALA A 245 0.92 -6.53 -28.44
N GLU A 246 0.90 -5.70 -29.49
CA GLU A 246 0.09 -4.47 -29.52
C GLU A 246 -1.42 -4.78 -29.46
N ASP A 247 -1.83 -5.91 -30.05
CA ASP A 247 -3.22 -6.37 -30.03
C ASP A 247 -3.72 -6.70 -28.63
N ASP A 248 -2.84 -7.04 -27.70
CA ASP A 248 -3.20 -7.32 -26.28
C ASP A 248 -3.77 -6.06 -25.60
N LEU A 249 -3.49 -4.87 -26.12
CA LEU A 249 -3.93 -3.61 -25.55
C LEU A 249 -5.34 -3.16 -25.96
N VAL A 250 -5.94 -3.78 -26.96
CA VAL A 250 -7.18 -3.31 -27.59
C VAL A 250 -8.32 -3.16 -26.56
N GLU A 251 -8.57 -4.19 -25.78
CA GLU A 251 -9.66 -4.17 -24.79
C GLU A 251 -9.39 -3.15 -23.65
N ILE A 252 -8.14 -3.06 -23.17
CA ILE A 252 -7.77 -2.10 -22.13
C ILE A 252 -7.86 -0.68 -22.66
N ARG A 253 -7.42 -0.41 -23.88
CA ARG A 253 -7.53 0.91 -24.52
C ARG A 253 -8.98 1.33 -24.68
N THR A 254 -9.83 0.42 -25.17
CA THR A 254 -11.28 0.68 -25.31
C THR A 254 -11.88 1.05 -23.97
N TYR A 255 -11.64 0.25 -22.94
CA TYR A 255 -12.14 0.53 -21.60
C TYR A 255 -11.61 1.86 -21.03
N CYS A 256 -10.32 2.14 -21.18
CA CYS A 256 -9.73 3.39 -20.70
C CYS A 256 -10.29 4.63 -21.42
N GLN A 257 -10.63 4.50 -22.71
CA GLN A 257 -11.31 5.55 -23.47
C GLN A 257 -12.74 5.78 -22.98
N GLU A 258 -13.50 4.71 -22.76
CA GLU A 258 -14.88 4.77 -22.23
C GLU A 258 -14.94 5.41 -20.84
N GLU A 259 -14.02 5.07 -19.95
CA GLU A 259 -13.95 5.62 -18.59
C GLU A 259 -13.18 6.96 -18.51
N ASN A 260 -12.68 7.47 -19.63
CA ASN A 260 -11.88 8.69 -19.71
C ASN A 260 -10.67 8.69 -18.73
N ILE A 261 -9.93 7.58 -18.70
CA ILE A 261 -8.71 7.42 -17.91
C ILE A 261 -7.51 7.31 -18.83
N PRO A 262 -6.42 8.07 -18.59
CA PRO A 262 -5.22 7.98 -19.43
C PRO A 262 -4.43 6.69 -19.16
N ILE A 263 -3.88 6.09 -20.21
CA ILE A 263 -2.81 5.10 -20.11
C ILE A 263 -1.49 5.89 -20.09
N LEU A 264 -0.81 5.86 -18.94
CA LEU A 264 0.40 6.65 -18.71
C LEU A 264 1.67 5.96 -19.17
N ALA A 265 1.68 4.62 -19.15
CA ALA A 265 2.79 3.83 -19.68
C ALA A 265 2.36 2.41 -20.01
N VAL A 266 3.13 1.81 -20.91
CA VAL A 266 3.02 0.39 -21.31
C VAL A 266 4.41 -0.21 -21.19
N PHE A 267 4.53 -1.31 -20.42
CA PHE A 267 5.79 -2.05 -20.28
C PHE A 267 5.69 -3.40 -20.98
N PRO A 268 6.70 -3.78 -21.78
CA PRO A 268 6.69 -5.06 -22.46
C PRO A 268 6.91 -6.22 -21.48
N PHE A 269 6.47 -7.40 -21.88
CA PHE A 269 6.94 -8.63 -21.25
C PHE A 269 8.40 -8.86 -21.67
N ASP A 270 9.31 -8.69 -20.72
CA ASP A 270 10.75 -8.83 -20.94
C ASP A 270 11.35 -9.78 -19.88
N ARG A 271 12.09 -10.79 -20.35
CA ARG A 271 12.76 -11.76 -19.48
C ARG A 271 13.85 -11.12 -18.62
N GLN A 272 14.50 -10.05 -19.10
CA GLN A 272 15.51 -9.35 -18.33
C GLN A 272 14.87 -8.59 -17.17
N ILE A 273 13.69 -7.96 -17.40
CA ILE A 273 12.90 -7.32 -16.34
C ILE A 273 12.48 -8.38 -15.30
N ALA A 274 11.99 -9.53 -15.75
CA ALA A 274 11.57 -10.61 -14.86
C ALA A 274 12.75 -11.16 -14.04
N TYR A 275 13.91 -11.33 -14.65
CA TYR A 275 15.13 -11.74 -13.96
C TYR A 275 15.58 -10.68 -12.94
N ALA A 276 15.62 -9.41 -13.31
CA ALA A 276 15.96 -8.33 -12.40
C ALA A 276 15.01 -8.28 -11.19
N TYR A 277 13.70 -8.41 -11.45
CA TYR A 277 12.68 -8.52 -10.40
C TYR A 277 13.00 -9.66 -9.40
N SER A 278 13.32 -10.85 -9.90
CA SER A 278 13.66 -12.00 -9.05
C SER A 278 14.91 -11.79 -8.18
N LYS A 279 15.74 -10.81 -8.53
CA LYS A 279 16.94 -10.39 -7.78
C LYS A 279 16.74 -9.15 -6.91
N GLY A 280 15.50 -8.63 -6.82
CA GLY A 280 15.20 -7.41 -6.10
C GLY A 280 15.79 -6.15 -6.75
N ILE A 281 15.98 -6.17 -8.07
CA ILE A 281 16.52 -5.04 -8.82
C ILE A 281 15.35 -4.22 -9.37
N PRO A 282 15.27 -2.90 -9.10
CA PRO A 282 14.23 -2.03 -9.61
C PRO A 282 14.21 -1.94 -11.14
N LEU A 283 13.02 -1.71 -11.71
CA LEU A 283 12.80 -1.63 -13.15
C LEU A 283 13.69 -0.61 -13.86
N ILE A 284 13.94 0.53 -13.22
CA ILE A 284 14.76 1.60 -13.79
C ILE A 284 16.21 1.19 -14.08
N TYR A 285 16.68 0.10 -13.50
CA TYR A 285 18.02 -0.45 -13.78
C TYR A 285 17.99 -1.54 -14.85
N ALA A 286 16.87 -2.23 -15.00
CA ALA A 286 16.71 -3.35 -15.92
C ALA A 286 16.16 -2.94 -17.29
N TYR A 287 15.28 -1.93 -17.32
CA TYR A 287 14.64 -1.46 -18.54
C TYR A 287 15.34 -0.19 -19.08
N PRO A 288 15.80 -0.18 -20.35
CA PRO A 288 16.61 0.92 -20.88
C PRO A 288 15.97 2.31 -20.76
N GLU A 289 14.66 2.41 -21.01
CA GLU A 289 13.88 3.64 -20.95
C GLU A 289 13.17 3.83 -19.60
N GLY A 290 13.50 3.00 -18.59
CA GLY A 290 12.78 2.96 -17.32
C GLY A 290 12.75 4.29 -16.58
N ILE A 291 13.86 5.03 -16.59
CA ILE A 291 13.97 6.33 -15.91
C ILE A 291 13.09 7.36 -16.61
N GLU A 292 13.22 7.46 -17.93
CA GLU A 292 12.48 8.42 -18.77
C GLU A 292 10.97 8.18 -18.66
N VAL A 293 10.54 6.92 -18.71
CA VAL A 293 9.13 6.54 -18.56
C VAL A 293 8.61 6.92 -17.16
N MET A 294 9.33 6.60 -16.08
CA MET A 294 8.91 6.96 -14.72
C MET A 294 8.85 8.48 -14.52
N GLN A 295 9.80 9.22 -15.09
CA GLN A 295 9.79 10.69 -15.06
C GLN A 295 8.61 11.26 -15.86
N ALA A 296 8.28 10.66 -17.01
CA ALA A 296 7.12 11.05 -17.80
C ALA A 296 5.80 10.82 -17.05
N ILE A 297 5.65 9.66 -16.39
CA ILE A 297 4.49 9.38 -15.52
C ILE A 297 4.36 10.45 -14.43
N LEU A 298 5.44 10.74 -13.68
CA LEU A 298 5.42 11.75 -12.63
C LEU A 298 5.07 13.15 -13.15
N LYS A 299 5.56 13.51 -14.35
CA LYS A 299 5.25 14.78 -15.00
C LYS A 299 3.78 14.87 -15.41
N GLN A 300 3.24 13.80 -15.99
CA GLN A 300 1.84 13.73 -16.40
C GLN A 300 0.90 13.83 -15.19
N ILE A 301 1.16 13.06 -14.13
CA ILE A 301 0.39 13.11 -12.89
C ILE A 301 0.38 14.53 -12.31
N LYS A 302 1.53 15.20 -12.26
CA LYS A 302 1.60 16.59 -11.79
C LYS A 302 0.75 17.55 -12.62
N LYS A 303 0.66 17.33 -13.92
CA LYS A 303 -0.15 18.16 -14.83
C LYS A 303 -1.65 17.95 -14.62
N GLU A 304 -2.06 16.73 -14.24
CA GLU A 304 -3.48 16.41 -14.03
C GLU A 304 -4.02 16.87 -12.66
N ILE A 305 -3.13 17.03 -11.67
CA ILE A 305 -3.50 17.48 -10.32
C ILE A 305 -3.54 19.02 -10.21
N ASN A 306 -2.72 19.72 -11.01
CA ASN A 306 -2.65 21.20 -11.01
C ASN A 306 -3.66 21.81 -12.00
#